data_2cced61104c91f25392f6d15c016c99c
#
_entry.id   2cced61104c91f25392f6d15c016c99c
#
_cell.length_a   1.000
_cell.length_b   1.000
_cell.length_c   1.000
_cell.angle_alpha   90.00
_cell.angle_beta   90.00
_cell.angle_gamma   90.00
#
_symmetry.space_group_name_H-M   'P 1'
#
loop_
_entity.id
_entity.type
_entity.pdbx_description
1 polymer ?
#
loop_
_entity_poly.entity_id
_entity_poly.type
_entity_poly.pdbx_seq_one_letter_code
_entity_poly.pdbx_strand_id
1 'polypeptide(L)'
;MKARGAAPSFANTTMQIDHLILRVTDAARSAGFYRQVLGLTRESEPPFDVLRLSDDSVIDLLAQTPKDPAHLALVLDRNAFEAVHQRLQKLGIPFGGDPFTRDGRVASQYGARGWADALYFHDPDHHNIEVRNYDKP
;
A
#
# COMPACT_ATOMS: atom_id res chain seq x y z
N MET A 1 -15.40 -10.69 -10.61
CA MET A 1 -15.65 -11.34 -9.33
C MET A 1 -16.57 -10.49 -8.47
N LYS A 2 -17.50 -11.13 -7.85
CA LYS A 2 -18.33 -10.45 -6.87
C LYS A 2 -17.61 -10.35 -5.57
N ALA A 3 -17.34 -9.17 -5.15
CA ALA A 3 -16.79 -8.96 -3.85
C ALA A 3 -17.91 -8.99 -2.82
N ARG A 4 -17.64 -9.54 -1.67
CA ARG A 4 -18.44 -9.37 -0.46
C ARG A 4 -19.95 -9.51 -0.66
N GLY A 5 -20.34 -10.29 -1.64
CA GLY A 5 -21.73 -10.44 -1.98
C GLY A 5 -22.28 -9.23 -2.71
N ALA A 6 -23.49 -9.36 -3.09
CA ALA A 6 -24.18 -8.30 -3.79
C ALA A 6 -24.55 -7.18 -2.83
N ALA A 7 -24.20 -5.98 -3.19
CA ALA A 7 -24.61 -4.79 -2.47
C ALA A 7 -25.28 -3.87 -3.47
N PRO A 8 -26.50 -4.20 -3.92
CA PRO A 8 -27.10 -3.55 -5.07
C PRO A 8 -27.22 -2.03 -4.92
N SER A 9 -27.59 -1.55 -3.72
CA SER A 9 -27.71 -0.11 -3.53
C SER A 9 -26.39 0.62 -3.61
N PHE A 10 -25.29 -0.06 -3.32
CA PHE A 10 -23.95 0.54 -3.30
C PHE A 10 -23.14 0.19 -4.53
N ALA A 11 -23.65 -0.71 -5.38
CA ALA A 11 -22.90 -1.19 -6.54
C ALA A 11 -22.55 -0.07 -7.51
N ASN A 12 -23.36 1.00 -7.54
CA ASN A 12 -23.14 2.14 -8.42
C ASN A 12 -22.38 3.28 -7.76
N THR A 13 -21.98 3.12 -6.51
CA THR A 13 -21.19 4.14 -5.83
C THR A 13 -19.81 4.16 -6.43
N THR A 14 -19.39 5.33 -6.89
CA THR A 14 -18.11 5.50 -7.57
C THR A 14 -17.17 6.41 -6.81
N MET A 15 -17.29 6.42 -5.50
CA MET A 15 -16.37 7.18 -4.67
C MET A 15 -15.01 6.50 -4.66
N GLN A 16 -13.97 7.31 -4.73
CA GLN A 16 -12.58 6.86 -4.67
C GLN A 16 -11.82 7.75 -3.72
N ILE A 17 -10.76 7.23 -3.17
CA ILE A 17 -9.84 8.06 -2.40
C ILE A 17 -9.02 8.86 -3.40
N ASP A 18 -9.18 10.19 -3.39
CA ASP A 18 -8.44 11.10 -4.26
C ASP A 18 -6.99 11.22 -3.77
N HIS A 19 -6.83 11.59 -2.52
CA HIS A 19 -5.50 11.68 -1.93
C HIS A 19 -5.59 11.40 -0.44
N LEU A 20 -4.44 11.07 0.12
CA LEU A 20 -4.27 10.76 1.53
C LEU A 20 -2.98 11.44 1.97
N ILE A 21 -3.01 12.15 3.08
CA ILE A 21 -1.80 12.73 3.65
C ILE A 21 -1.19 11.72 4.60
N LEU A 22 0.05 11.35 4.34
CA LEU A 22 0.83 10.46 5.19
C LEU A 22 1.97 11.24 5.79
N ARG A 23 1.99 11.34 7.11
CA ARG A 23 3.04 12.04 7.81
C ARG A 23 4.26 11.16 7.94
N VAL A 24 5.41 11.70 7.61
CA VAL A 24 6.68 10.97 7.64
C VAL A 24 7.76 11.89 8.18
N THR A 25 8.74 11.32 8.87
CA THR A 25 9.80 12.11 9.49
C THR A 25 10.68 12.78 8.43
N ASP A 26 11.01 12.07 7.37
CA ASP A 26 11.87 12.54 6.28
C ASP A 26 11.21 12.19 4.95
N ALA A 27 10.62 13.19 4.31
CA ALA A 27 9.83 12.96 3.09
C ALA A 27 10.67 12.41 1.93
N ALA A 28 11.91 12.88 1.78
CA ALA A 28 12.78 12.39 0.71
C ALA A 28 13.16 10.93 0.92
N ARG A 29 13.48 10.56 2.17
CA ARG A 29 13.78 9.16 2.52
C ARG A 29 12.58 8.26 2.26
N SER A 30 11.41 8.68 2.71
CA SER A 30 10.20 7.88 2.52
C SER A 30 9.82 7.77 1.05
N ALA A 31 9.94 8.86 0.28
CA ALA A 31 9.69 8.81 -1.15
C ALA A 31 10.61 7.81 -1.85
N GLY A 32 11.90 7.82 -1.48
CA GLY A 32 12.87 6.85 -2.01
C GLY A 32 12.49 5.41 -1.68
N PHE A 33 12.06 5.19 -0.45
CA PHE A 33 11.61 3.86 0.00
C PHE A 33 10.43 3.36 -0.84
N TYR A 34 9.39 4.18 -0.97
CA TYR A 34 8.20 3.78 -1.73
C TYR A 34 8.49 3.60 -3.21
N ARG A 35 9.40 4.39 -3.76
CA ARG A 35 9.83 4.19 -5.14
C ARG A 35 10.54 2.85 -5.31
N GLN A 36 11.45 2.51 -4.40
CA GLN A 36 12.21 1.27 -4.48
C GLN A 36 11.33 0.03 -4.29
N VAL A 37 10.42 0.09 -3.34
CA VAL A 37 9.60 -1.08 -2.97
C VAL A 37 8.36 -1.20 -3.86
N LEU A 38 7.62 -0.11 -4.03
CA LEU A 38 6.35 -0.13 -4.75
C LEU A 38 6.48 0.29 -6.20
N GLY A 39 7.60 0.87 -6.60
CA GLY A 39 7.79 1.35 -7.97
C GLY A 39 7.00 2.60 -8.29
N LEU A 40 6.61 3.37 -7.27
CA LEU A 40 5.81 4.58 -7.47
C LEU A 40 6.65 5.75 -7.96
N THR A 41 6.07 6.59 -8.81
CA THR A 41 6.69 7.85 -9.21
C THR A 41 6.50 8.91 -8.15
N ARG A 42 7.55 9.71 -7.95
CA ARG A 42 7.54 10.84 -7.04
C ARG A 42 7.32 12.14 -7.83
N GLU A 43 6.44 12.99 -7.29
CA GLU A 43 6.20 14.34 -7.82
C GLU A 43 6.45 15.34 -6.69
N SER A 44 6.89 16.53 -7.03
CA SER A 44 7.14 17.58 -6.02
C SER A 44 6.03 18.61 -6.09
N GLU A 45 5.25 18.73 -5.02
CA GLU A 45 4.19 19.72 -4.87
C GLU A 45 4.25 20.29 -3.46
N PRO A 46 5.19 21.20 -3.19
CA PRO A 46 5.38 21.69 -1.83
C PRO A 46 4.07 22.14 -1.18
N PRO A 47 3.83 21.77 0.10
CA PRO A 47 4.79 21.17 1.05
C PRO A 47 4.91 19.65 0.96
N PHE A 48 4.37 19.02 -0.09
CA PHE A 48 4.32 17.57 -0.19
C PHE A 48 5.34 17.01 -1.17
N ASP A 49 5.82 15.81 -0.86
CA ASP A 49 6.32 14.87 -1.87
C ASP A 49 5.17 13.93 -2.20
N VAL A 50 4.81 13.84 -3.46
CA VAL A 50 3.61 13.14 -3.90
C VAL A 50 3.99 11.80 -4.50
N LEU A 51 3.34 10.74 -4.05
CA LEU A 51 3.49 9.40 -4.61
C LEU A 51 2.26 9.09 -5.46
N ARG A 52 2.48 8.89 -6.76
CA ARG A 52 1.38 8.61 -7.69
C ARG A 52 0.99 7.15 -7.61
N LEU A 53 -0.25 6.88 -7.16
CA LEU A 53 -0.79 5.51 -7.12
C LEU A 53 -1.42 5.12 -8.44
N SER A 54 -2.14 6.06 -9.05
CA SER A 54 -2.83 5.87 -10.32
C SER A 54 -3.06 7.24 -10.94
N ASP A 55 -3.71 7.29 -12.09
CA ASP A 55 -4.07 8.58 -12.71
C ASP A 55 -4.95 9.43 -11.79
N ASP A 56 -5.67 8.80 -10.88
CA ASP A 56 -6.72 9.45 -10.10
C ASP A 56 -6.45 9.49 -8.60
N SER A 57 -5.30 9.01 -8.13
CA SER A 57 -5.08 8.86 -6.69
C SER A 57 -3.61 9.01 -6.33
N VAL A 58 -3.34 9.71 -5.23
CA VAL A 58 -1.98 9.92 -4.74
C VAL A 58 -1.89 9.77 -3.23
N ILE A 59 -0.69 9.56 -2.75
CA ILE A 59 -0.32 9.74 -1.35
C ILE A 59 0.55 10.98 -1.27
N ASP A 60 0.12 11.95 -0.46
CA ASP A 60 0.90 13.16 -0.19
C ASP A 60 1.74 12.93 1.05
N LEU A 61 3.05 12.86 0.89
CA LEU A 61 3.97 12.74 2.02
C LEU A 61 4.20 14.12 2.61
N LEU A 62 3.91 14.26 3.90
CA LEU A 62 4.12 15.51 4.64
C LEU A 62 5.23 15.29 5.66
N ALA A 63 6.28 16.13 5.59
CA ALA A 63 7.38 16.06 6.54
C ALA A 63 6.94 16.55 7.91
N GLN A 64 6.49 15.62 8.72
CA GLN A 64 6.05 15.85 10.08
C GLN A 64 6.09 14.51 10.80
N THR A 65 6.81 14.42 11.91
CA THR A 65 6.90 13.16 12.65
C THR A 65 5.50 12.65 13.00
N PRO A 66 5.14 11.44 12.58
CA PRO A 66 3.82 10.90 12.88
C PRO A 66 3.66 10.62 14.37
N LYS A 67 2.47 10.89 14.90
CA LYS A 67 2.14 10.53 16.29
C LYS A 67 1.77 9.06 16.38
N ASP A 68 1.04 8.58 15.38
CA ASP A 68 0.55 7.20 15.34
C ASP A 68 0.88 6.62 13.97
N PRO A 69 1.31 5.36 13.91
CA PRO A 69 1.50 4.71 12.62
C PRO A 69 0.16 4.45 11.94
N ALA A 70 0.12 4.67 10.65
CA ALA A 70 -1.05 4.35 9.83
C ALA A 70 -0.98 2.92 9.35
N HIS A 71 -2.13 2.34 9.01
CA HIS A 71 -2.24 1.12 8.23
C HIS A 71 -2.85 1.46 6.89
N LEU A 72 -2.19 1.09 5.81
CA LEU A 72 -2.60 1.42 4.46
C LEU A 72 -2.50 0.17 3.60
N ALA A 73 -3.60 -0.20 2.94
CA ALA A 73 -3.64 -1.36 2.07
C ALA A 73 -3.84 -0.92 0.63
N LEU A 74 -3.01 -1.45 -0.26
CA LEU A 74 -3.03 -1.14 -1.68
C LEU A 74 -3.35 -2.40 -2.46
N VAL A 75 -4.26 -2.27 -3.43
CA VAL A 75 -4.59 -3.36 -4.34
C VAL A 75 -3.70 -3.27 -5.56
N LEU A 76 -3.04 -4.37 -5.90
CA LEU A 76 -2.16 -4.47 -7.04
C LEU A 76 -2.63 -5.63 -7.92
N ASP A 77 -2.36 -5.55 -9.23
CA ASP A 77 -2.51 -6.73 -10.06
C ASP A 77 -1.44 -7.78 -9.71
N ARG A 78 -1.57 -8.98 -10.23
CA ARG A 78 -0.66 -10.08 -9.88
C ARG A 78 0.79 -9.76 -10.20
N ASN A 79 1.05 -9.18 -11.35
CA ASN A 79 2.42 -8.86 -11.75
C ASN A 79 3.05 -7.83 -10.81
N ALA A 80 2.31 -6.78 -10.47
CA ALA A 80 2.79 -5.75 -9.54
C ALA A 80 2.99 -6.31 -8.13
N PHE A 81 2.08 -7.17 -7.69
CA PHE A 81 2.19 -7.82 -6.38
C PHE A 81 3.47 -8.66 -6.30
N GLU A 82 3.71 -9.48 -7.30
CA GLU A 82 4.92 -10.32 -7.35
C GLU A 82 6.18 -9.47 -7.41
N ALA A 83 6.14 -8.36 -8.13
CA ALA A 83 7.28 -7.45 -8.20
C ALA A 83 7.61 -6.85 -6.84
N VAL A 84 6.60 -6.45 -6.07
CA VAL A 84 6.80 -5.95 -4.71
C VAL A 84 7.39 -7.05 -3.83
N HIS A 85 6.84 -8.25 -3.89
CA HIS A 85 7.32 -9.40 -3.14
C HIS A 85 8.82 -9.63 -3.40
N GLN A 86 9.22 -9.65 -4.67
CA GLN A 86 10.61 -9.86 -5.05
C GLN A 86 11.52 -8.71 -4.58
N ARG A 87 11.05 -7.47 -4.68
CA ARG A 87 11.84 -6.31 -4.23
C ARG A 87 12.09 -6.34 -2.72
N LEU A 88 11.08 -6.70 -1.94
CA LEU A 88 11.25 -6.84 -0.49
C LEU A 88 12.30 -7.89 -0.15
N GLN A 89 12.26 -9.03 -0.83
CA GLN A 89 13.25 -10.09 -0.64
C GLN A 89 14.64 -9.61 -1.04
N LYS A 90 14.77 -8.99 -2.19
CA LYS A 90 16.05 -8.53 -2.71
C LYS A 90 16.66 -7.44 -1.83
N LEU A 91 15.84 -6.54 -1.31
CA LEU A 91 16.29 -5.45 -0.46
C LEU A 91 16.46 -5.85 1.00
N GLY A 92 16.09 -7.07 1.35
CA GLY A 92 16.18 -7.55 2.73
C GLY A 92 15.22 -6.86 3.69
N ILE A 93 14.09 -6.39 3.19
CA ILE A 93 13.08 -5.73 4.01
C ILE A 93 12.16 -6.78 4.60
N PRO A 94 12.02 -6.84 5.94
CA PRO A 94 11.13 -7.81 6.57
C PRO A 94 9.69 -7.61 6.13
N PHE A 95 9.02 -8.72 5.81
CA PHE A 95 7.59 -8.71 5.49
C PHE A 95 6.93 -9.99 6.00
N GLY A 96 5.61 -10.01 6.03
CA GLY A 96 4.87 -11.19 6.45
C GLY A 96 3.43 -11.13 6.01
N GLY A 97 2.69 -12.19 6.29
CA GLY A 97 1.33 -12.39 5.79
C GLY A 97 0.22 -11.82 6.68
N ASP A 98 0.56 -11.16 7.76
CA ASP A 98 -0.42 -10.52 8.64
C ASP A 98 0.15 -9.22 9.19
N PRO A 99 -0.68 -8.39 9.85
CA PRO A 99 -0.24 -7.07 10.30
C PRO A 99 0.88 -7.09 11.35
N PHE A 100 1.07 -8.21 12.04
CA PHE A 100 1.94 -8.27 13.23
C PHE A 100 3.20 -9.10 13.03
N THR A 101 3.22 -9.94 12.01
CA THR A 101 4.28 -10.94 11.82
C THR A 101 5.09 -10.62 10.59
N ARG A 102 6.42 -10.78 10.69
CA ARG A 102 7.35 -10.55 9.58
C ARG A 102 8.15 -11.81 9.30
N ASP A 103 7.44 -12.87 8.95
CA ASP A 103 8.01 -14.21 8.78
C ASP A 103 8.38 -14.54 7.33
N GLY A 104 8.26 -13.60 6.42
CA GLY A 104 8.61 -13.80 5.02
C GLY A 104 7.55 -14.54 4.22
N ARG A 105 6.33 -14.60 4.71
CA ARG A 105 5.24 -15.32 4.05
C ARG A 105 4.22 -14.35 3.47
N VAL A 106 3.52 -14.86 2.45
CA VAL A 106 2.28 -14.29 1.93
C VAL A 106 1.15 -15.11 2.50
N ALA A 107 0.06 -14.48 2.89
CA ALA A 107 -1.09 -15.20 3.43
C ALA A 107 -2.40 -14.58 2.93
N SER A 108 -3.48 -15.31 3.11
CA SER A 108 -4.80 -14.85 2.73
C SER A 108 -5.38 -13.97 3.82
N GLN A 109 -5.85 -12.79 3.46
CA GLN A 109 -6.45 -11.83 4.39
C GLN A 109 -7.75 -11.28 3.82
N TYR A 110 -8.69 -10.97 4.69
CA TYR A 110 -9.97 -10.41 4.30
C TYR A 110 -9.84 -8.89 4.08
N GLY A 111 -10.45 -8.40 3.01
CA GLY A 111 -10.41 -6.98 2.69
C GLY A 111 -11.68 -6.53 2.00
N ALA A 112 -11.62 -5.38 1.32
CA ALA A 112 -12.82 -4.74 0.77
C ALA A 112 -13.58 -5.61 -0.23
N ARG A 113 -12.89 -6.48 -0.95
CA ARG A 113 -13.49 -7.37 -1.95
C ARG A 113 -13.44 -8.84 -1.51
N GLY A 114 -13.23 -9.09 -0.23
CA GLY A 114 -13.13 -10.45 0.31
C GLY A 114 -11.69 -10.88 0.50
N TRP A 115 -11.45 -12.18 0.41
CA TRP A 115 -10.15 -12.77 0.65
C TRP A 115 -9.20 -12.54 -0.51
N ALA A 116 -7.95 -12.26 -0.20
CA ALA A 116 -6.91 -12.02 -1.17
C ALA A 116 -5.55 -12.40 -0.60
N ASP A 117 -4.60 -12.69 -1.48
CA ASP A 117 -3.20 -12.80 -1.07
C ASP A 117 -2.72 -11.44 -0.60
N ALA A 118 -2.06 -11.42 0.54
CA ALA A 118 -1.58 -10.17 1.13
C ALA A 118 -0.20 -10.36 1.74
N LEU A 119 0.56 -9.28 1.74
CA LEU A 119 1.78 -9.18 2.51
C LEU A 119 1.88 -7.80 3.13
N TYR A 120 2.60 -7.72 4.24
CA TYR A 120 2.72 -6.51 5.05
C TYR A 120 4.18 -6.19 5.30
N PHE A 121 4.51 -4.91 5.26
CA PHE A 121 5.85 -4.45 5.61
C PHE A 121 5.75 -3.06 6.22
N HIS A 122 6.79 -2.65 6.94
CA HIS A 122 6.85 -1.32 7.53
C HIS A 122 7.61 -0.36 6.62
N ASP A 123 7.13 0.88 6.54
CA ASP A 123 7.92 1.95 5.95
C ASP A 123 8.91 2.51 6.97
N PRO A 124 9.74 3.50 6.62
CA PRO A 124 10.72 4.04 7.56
C PRO A 124 10.15 4.62 8.85
N ASP A 125 8.89 5.01 8.87
CA ASP A 125 8.22 5.54 10.06
C ASP A 125 7.32 4.52 10.75
N HIS A 126 7.47 3.24 10.43
CA HIS A 126 6.65 2.16 10.98
C HIS A 126 5.18 2.22 10.58
N HIS A 127 4.85 2.93 9.53
CA HIS A 127 3.52 2.75 8.94
C HIS A 127 3.44 1.32 8.41
N ASN A 128 2.32 0.68 8.66
CA ASN A 128 2.12 -0.71 8.27
C ASN A 128 1.48 -0.73 6.89
N ILE A 129 2.25 -1.13 5.90
CA ILE A 129 1.82 -1.12 4.50
C ILE A 129 1.47 -2.54 4.09
N GLU A 130 0.27 -2.69 3.57
CA GLU A 130 -0.20 -3.94 3.02
C GLU A 130 -0.34 -3.81 1.52
N VAL A 131 0.16 -4.80 0.78
CA VAL A 131 -0.21 -4.95 -0.63
C VAL A 131 -0.98 -6.23 -0.77
N ARG A 132 -1.99 -6.22 -1.67
CA ARG A 132 -2.88 -7.36 -1.81
C ARG A 132 -3.31 -7.53 -3.26
N ASN A 133 -3.61 -8.76 -3.60
CA ASN A 133 -4.03 -9.12 -4.94
C ASN A 133 -5.24 -10.06 -4.87
N TYR A 134 -6.28 -9.72 -5.61
CA TYR A 134 -7.54 -10.47 -5.63
C TYR A 134 -7.60 -11.52 -6.73
N ASP A 135 -6.60 -11.56 -7.61
CA ASP A 135 -6.63 -12.52 -8.71
C ASP A 135 -6.44 -13.94 -8.19
N LYS A 136 -7.27 -14.84 -8.66
CA LYS A 136 -7.11 -16.25 -8.32
C LYS A 136 -5.92 -16.83 -9.07
N PRO A 137 -5.16 -17.74 -8.43
CA PRO A 137 -4.08 -18.43 -9.14
C PRO A 137 -4.59 -19.26 -10.31
#